data_0a372862bd53fc285934de2bd829fe4f
#
_entry.id   0a372862bd53fc285934de2bd829fe4f
#
_cell.length_a   1.000
_cell.length_b   1.000
_cell.length_c   1.000
_cell.angle_alpha   90.00
_cell.angle_beta   90.00
_cell.angle_gamma   90.00
#
_symmetry.space_group_name_H-M   'P 1'
#
loop_
_entity.id
_entity.type
_entity.pdbx_description
1 polymer ?
#
loop_
_entity_poly.entity_id
_entity_poly.type
_entity_poly.pdbx_seq_one_letter_code
_entity_poly.pdbx_strand_id
1 'polypeptide(L)'
;MKMSKILYIAEGEIEERFVKYLTSNDIIMAGRFYKFNLMQDKMKDTNNILTRTFDQVCGIIDTDCMEIENLDKLIHNIDKLKYICPNIYILVQNENFESELKYILNSKNLNEYFRLKNKTTKDLKAFLAQSVNYKNHISSDNIKRYCCRFEMFMDKLKQCKKAISEKMVVSVEICLISR
;
A
#
# COMPACT_ATOMS: atom_id res chain seq x y z
N MET A 1 11.71 -13.17 -21.96
CA MET A 1 11.62 -13.10 -20.48
C MET A 1 10.17 -13.28 -20.07
N LYS A 2 9.87 -14.16 -19.12
CA LYS A 2 8.51 -14.31 -18.58
C LYS A 2 8.22 -13.09 -17.70
N MET A 3 7.17 -12.32 -18.04
CA MET A 3 6.78 -11.17 -17.20
C MET A 3 6.36 -11.67 -15.81
N SER A 4 6.91 -11.07 -14.75
CA SER A 4 6.56 -11.37 -13.38
C SER A 4 5.09 -11.00 -13.12
N LYS A 5 4.34 -11.89 -12.47
CA LYS A 5 2.94 -11.66 -12.11
C LYS A 5 2.88 -11.06 -10.72
N ILE A 6 2.64 -9.76 -10.65
CA ILE A 6 2.53 -9.02 -9.39
C ILE A 6 1.08 -8.77 -9.02
N LEU A 7 0.76 -8.95 -7.73
CA LEU A 7 -0.51 -8.57 -7.14
C LEU A 7 -0.31 -7.43 -6.15
N TYR A 8 -0.97 -6.31 -6.39
CA TYR A 8 -1.08 -5.21 -5.45
C TYR A 8 -2.41 -5.32 -4.70
N ILE A 9 -2.37 -5.23 -3.37
CA ILE A 9 -3.56 -5.29 -2.50
C ILE A 9 -3.58 -4.02 -1.66
N ALA A 10 -4.67 -3.26 -1.72
CA ALA A 10 -4.90 -2.11 -0.84
C ALA A 10 -6.40 -1.89 -0.60
N GLU A 11 -6.70 -1.08 0.39
CA GLU A 11 -8.06 -0.84 0.86
C GLU A 11 -8.94 -0.10 -0.14
N GLY A 12 -8.39 0.96 -0.75
CA GLY A 12 -9.19 1.99 -1.39
C GLY A 12 -8.98 2.17 -2.89
N GLU A 13 -9.86 2.99 -3.47
CA GLU A 13 -9.75 3.39 -4.88
C GLU A 13 -8.60 4.37 -5.11
N ILE A 14 -8.25 5.17 -4.10
CA ILE A 14 -7.19 6.17 -4.19
C ILE A 14 -5.84 5.48 -4.35
N GLU A 15 -5.57 4.46 -3.54
CA GLU A 15 -4.35 3.64 -3.63
C GLU A 15 -4.31 2.90 -4.96
N GLU A 16 -5.44 2.37 -5.44
CA GLU A 16 -5.52 1.76 -6.77
C GLU A 16 -5.09 2.74 -7.86
N ARG A 17 -5.59 3.97 -7.83
CA ARG A 17 -5.24 5.01 -8.81
C ARG A 17 -3.78 5.40 -8.71
N PHE A 18 -3.25 5.49 -7.49
CA PHE A 18 -1.84 5.78 -7.28
C PHE A 18 -0.93 4.65 -7.80
N VAL A 19 -1.24 3.40 -7.49
CA VAL A 19 -0.53 2.24 -8.04
C VAL A 19 -0.58 2.23 -9.57
N LYS A 20 -1.75 2.50 -10.17
CA LYS A 20 -1.90 2.64 -11.62
C LYS A 20 -1.05 3.77 -12.19
N TYR A 21 -0.99 4.90 -11.51
CA TYR A 21 -0.10 5.99 -11.90
C TYR A 21 1.38 5.55 -11.89
N LEU A 22 1.83 4.90 -10.82
CA LEU A 22 3.21 4.42 -10.69
C LEU A 22 3.56 3.38 -11.76
N THR A 23 2.66 2.44 -12.03
CA THR A 23 2.87 1.40 -13.08
C THR A 23 2.86 1.98 -14.49
N SER A 24 1.98 2.95 -14.77
CA SER A 24 1.87 3.59 -16.10
C SER A 24 3.05 4.50 -16.43
N ASN A 25 3.84 4.88 -15.43
CA ASN A 25 5.05 5.68 -15.60
C ASN A 25 6.34 4.86 -15.37
N ASP A 26 6.25 3.53 -15.39
CA ASP A 26 7.38 2.59 -15.22
C ASP A 26 8.18 2.79 -13.91
N ILE A 27 7.54 3.36 -12.88
CA ILE A 27 8.16 3.59 -11.57
C ILE A 27 8.18 2.30 -10.77
N ILE A 28 7.09 1.53 -10.87
CA ILE A 28 6.97 0.17 -10.33
C ILE A 28 6.55 -0.79 -11.43
N MET A 29 6.78 -2.08 -11.21
CA MET A 29 6.42 -3.11 -12.17
C MET A 29 4.90 -3.19 -12.36
N ALA A 30 4.46 -3.44 -13.60
CA ALA A 30 3.06 -3.66 -13.90
C ALA A 30 2.50 -4.88 -13.16
N GLY A 31 1.29 -4.77 -12.66
CA GLY A 31 0.65 -5.82 -11.89
C GLY A 31 -0.87 -5.72 -11.87
N ARG A 32 -1.49 -6.68 -11.20
CA ARG A 32 -2.93 -6.67 -10.95
C ARG A 32 -3.22 -5.99 -9.62
N PHE A 33 -4.25 -5.18 -9.56
CA PHE A 33 -4.76 -4.62 -8.31
C PHE A 33 -5.94 -5.45 -7.79
N TYR A 34 -5.99 -5.65 -6.47
CA TYR A 34 -7.10 -6.26 -5.75
C TYR A 34 -7.47 -5.39 -4.56
N LYS A 35 -8.70 -4.85 -4.59
CA LYS A 35 -9.21 -4.03 -3.51
C LYS A 35 -9.60 -4.91 -2.33
N PHE A 36 -8.87 -4.79 -1.22
CA PHE A 36 -9.14 -5.54 -0.01
C PHE A 36 -8.39 -4.92 1.18
N ASN A 37 -9.08 -4.75 2.31
CA ASN A 37 -8.44 -4.25 3.54
C ASN A 37 -7.84 -5.42 4.32
N LEU A 38 -6.51 -5.55 4.23
CA LEU A 38 -5.76 -6.63 4.89
C LEU A 38 -5.81 -6.55 6.41
N MET A 39 -6.09 -5.37 6.98
CA MET A 39 -6.13 -5.15 8.43
C MET A 39 -7.53 -5.34 9.02
N GLN A 40 -8.58 -4.97 8.29
CA GLN A 40 -9.93 -4.93 8.83
C GLN A 40 -10.78 -6.15 8.43
N ASP A 41 -10.48 -6.77 7.28
CA ASP A 41 -11.25 -7.89 6.75
C ASP A 41 -10.45 -9.20 6.80
N LYS A 42 -11.13 -10.33 6.97
CA LYS A 42 -10.53 -11.68 6.83
C LYS A 42 -10.79 -12.25 5.44
N MET A 43 -9.74 -12.67 4.75
CA MET A 43 -9.87 -13.43 3.50
C MET A 43 -10.56 -14.77 3.75
N LYS A 44 -11.61 -15.02 2.98
CA LYS A 44 -12.32 -16.30 2.95
C LYS A 44 -11.74 -17.17 1.84
N ASP A 45 -11.85 -18.49 1.96
CA ASP A 45 -11.39 -19.43 0.92
C ASP A 45 -12.11 -19.24 -0.43
N THR A 46 -13.31 -18.64 -0.39
CA THR A 46 -14.09 -18.29 -1.57
C THR A 46 -13.58 -17.04 -2.32
N ASN A 47 -12.59 -16.32 -1.78
CA ASN A 47 -12.05 -15.16 -2.48
C ASN A 47 -11.37 -15.59 -3.78
N ASN A 48 -11.88 -15.11 -4.91
CA ASN A 48 -11.43 -15.49 -6.25
C ASN A 48 -9.95 -15.19 -6.53
N ILE A 49 -9.33 -14.31 -5.75
CA ILE A 49 -7.91 -14.03 -5.86
C ILE A 49 -7.04 -15.23 -5.44
N LEU A 50 -7.53 -16.04 -4.50
CA LEU A 50 -6.82 -17.22 -3.99
C LEU A 50 -6.80 -18.40 -5.00
N THR A 51 -7.53 -18.31 -6.10
CA THR A 51 -7.52 -19.32 -7.19
C THR A 51 -6.39 -19.09 -8.21
N ARG A 52 -5.54 -18.07 -8.02
CA ARG A 52 -4.50 -17.67 -8.96
C ARG A 52 -3.14 -17.73 -8.27
N THR A 53 -2.10 -17.89 -9.08
CA THR A 53 -0.71 -17.82 -8.62
C THR A 53 -0.06 -16.52 -9.06
N PHE A 54 0.77 -15.95 -8.18
CA PHE A 54 1.55 -14.75 -8.40
C PHE A 54 3.02 -15.01 -8.06
N ASP A 55 3.91 -14.26 -8.67
CA ASP A 55 5.35 -14.31 -8.33
C ASP A 55 5.65 -13.41 -7.14
N GLN A 56 4.88 -12.33 -6.99
CA GLN A 56 4.98 -11.36 -5.88
C GLN A 56 3.61 -10.83 -5.48
N VAL A 57 3.42 -10.60 -4.19
CA VAL A 57 2.28 -9.87 -3.63
C VAL A 57 2.81 -8.66 -2.86
N CYS A 58 2.26 -7.49 -3.13
CA CYS A 58 2.54 -6.25 -2.40
C CYS A 58 1.24 -5.77 -1.72
N GLY A 59 1.15 -5.96 -0.41
CA GLY A 59 0.06 -5.44 0.41
C GLY A 59 0.37 -4.04 0.90
N ILE A 60 -0.55 -3.10 0.72
CA ILE A 60 -0.45 -1.73 1.24
C ILE A 60 -1.43 -1.61 2.39
N ILE A 61 -0.95 -1.24 3.57
CA ILE A 61 -1.75 -1.13 4.80
C ILE A 61 -1.53 0.21 5.49
N ASP A 62 -2.59 0.72 6.11
CA ASP A 62 -2.57 1.93 6.92
C ASP A 62 -2.28 1.61 8.38
N THR A 63 -1.59 2.51 9.09
CA THR A 63 -1.27 2.33 10.51
C THR A 63 -2.29 2.94 11.47
N ASP A 64 -3.28 3.64 10.97
CA ASP A 64 -4.36 4.22 11.79
C ASP A 64 -5.28 3.15 12.42
N CYS A 65 -5.28 1.94 11.85
CA CYS A 65 -6.07 0.80 12.30
C CYS A 65 -5.25 -0.28 13.02
N MET A 66 -4.06 0.05 13.56
CA MET A 66 -3.15 -0.94 14.18
C MET A 66 -3.57 -1.32 15.61
N GLU A 67 -4.67 -2.02 15.73
CA GLU A 67 -5.11 -2.68 16.96
C GLU A 67 -4.71 -4.18 16.93
N ILE A 68 -4.63 -4.82 18.12
CA ILE A 68 -4.23 -6.24 18.24
C ILE A 68 -5.14 -7.14 17.40
N GLU A 69 -6.44 -6.87 17.42
CA GLU A 69 -7.44 -7.63 16.68
C GLU A 69 -7.21 -7.55 15.15
N ASN A 70 -6.80 -6.38 14.67
CA ASN A 70 -6.52 -6.15 13.26
C ASN A 70 -5.20 -6.83 12.84
N LEU A 71 -4.21 -6.92 13.74
CA LEU A 71 -3.00 -7.71 13.49
C LEU A 71 -3.29 -9.20 13.30
N ASP A 72 -4.23 -9.76 14.06
CA ASP A 72 -4.63 -11.16 13.88
C ASP A 72 -5.30 -11.39 12.51
N LYS A 73 -6.06 -10.42 12.01
CA LYS A 73 -6.62 -10.46 10.65
C LYS A 73 -5.52 -10.38 9.58
N LEU A 74 -4.56 -9.47 9.75
CA LEU A 74 -3.41 -9.35 8.85
C LEU A 74 -2.63 -10.66 8.76
N ILE A 75 -2.32 -11.28 9.90
CA ILE A 75 -1.61 -12.56 9.99
C ILE A 75 -2.38 -13.64 9.22
N HIS A 76 -3.68 -13.77 9.50
CA HIS A 76 -4.55 -14.71 8.79
C HIS A 76 -4.52 -14.49 7.26
N ASN A 77 -4.57 -13.24 6.83
CA ASN A 77 -4.57 -12.89 5.41
C ASN A 77 -3.22 -13.20 4.75
N ILE A 78 -2.10 -12.92 5.44
CA ILE A 78 -0.76 -13.29 4.97
C ILE A 78 -0.66 -14.81 4.80
N ASP A 79 -1.15 -15.58 5.75
CA ASP A 79 -1.13 -17.05 5.66
C ASP A 79 -1.92 -17.54 4.45
N LYS A 80 -3.08 -16.97 4.17
CA LYS A 80 -3.85 -17.28 2.96
C LYS A 80 -3.08 -16.90 1.68
N LEU A 81 -2.43 -15.75 1.65
CA LEU A 81 -1.66 -15.30 0.50
C LEU A 81 -0.44 -16.18 0.20
N LYS A 82 0.16 -16.82 1.20
CA LYS A 82 1.28 -17.76 1.03
C LYS A 82 0.93 -18.96 0.14
N TYR A 83 -0.35 -19.38 0.09
CA TYR A 83 -0.77 -20.46 -0.81
C TYR A 83 -0.70 -20.07 -2.29
N ILE A 84 -0.75 -18.77 -2.61
CA ILE A 84 -0.76 -18.28 -3.99
C ILE A 84 0.53 -17.58 -4.39
N CYS A 85 1.39 -17.24 -3.43
CA CYS A 85 2.62 -16.52 -3.69
C CYS A 85 3.66 -16.75 -2.58
N PRO A 86 4.90 -17.12 -2.92
CA PRO A 86 5.98 -17.27 -1.95
C PRO A 86 6.54 -15.94 -1.47
N ASN A 87 6.44 -14.87 -2.27
CA ASN A 87 7.06 -13.58 -2.01
C ASN A 87 5.99 -12.54 -1.67
N ILE A 88 5.85 -12.24 -0.38
CA ILE A 88 4.87 -11.27 0.12
C ILE A 88 5.61 -10.10 0.74
N TYR A 89 5.28 -8.90 0.28
CA TYR A 89 5.81 -7.62 0.74
C TYR A 89 4.66 -6.80 1.33
N ILE A 90 4.89 -6.19 2.48
CA ILE A 90 3.91 -5.30 3.12
C ILE A 90 4.49 -3.90 3.16
N LEU A 91 3.85 -3.00 2.44
CA LEU A 91 4.11 -1.56 2.48
C LEU A 91 3.20 -0.94 3.54
N VAL A 92 3.81 -0.35 4.55
CA VAL A 92 3.08 0.27 5.66
C VAL A 92 3.03 1.78 5.44
N GLN A 93 1.84 2.35 5.38
CA GLN A 93 1.61 3.79 5.31
C GLN A 93 1.48 4.39 6.71
N ASN A 94 2.04 5.58 6.93
CA ASN A 94 1.92 6.25 8.22
C ASN A 94 0.55 6.89 8.35
N GLU A 95 -0.22 6.44 9.33
CA GLU A 95 -1.62 6.75 9.48
C GLU A 95 -2.42 6.25 8.27
N ASN A 96 -2.45 7.00 7.17
CA ASN A 96 -3.20 6.71 5.95
C ASN A 96 -2.53 7.32 4.71
N PHE A 97 -3.09 7.05 3.54
CA PHE A 97 -2.55 7.50 2.26
C PHE A 97 -2.49 9.03 2.14
N GLU A 98 -3.46 9.77 2.68
CA GLU A 98 -3.45 11.23 2.65
C GLU A 98 -2.28 11.82 3.46
N SER A 99 -1.93 11.21 4.58
CA SER A 99 -0.76 11.59 5.39
C SER A 99 0.54 11.29 4.66
N GLU A 100 0.62 10.18 3.94
CA GLU A 100 1.74 9.88 3.06
C GLU A 100 1.87 10.93 1.94
N LEU A 101 0.78 11.30 1.29
CA LEU A 101 0.80 12.34 0.25
C LEU A 101 1.27 13.70 0.79
N LYS A 102 0.83 14.12 1.98
CA LYS A 102 1.32 15.35 2.60
C LYS A 102 2.84 15.35 2.73
N TYR A 103 3.39 14.23 3.14
CA TYR A 103 4.84 14.09 3.26
C TYR A 103 5.53 14.10 1.89
N ILE A 104 5.07 13.30 0.93
CA ILE A 104 5.62 13.21 -0.42
C ILE A 104 5.67 14.58 -1.08
N LEU A 105 4.57 15.33 -0.97
CA LEU A 105 4.40 16.65 -1.58
C LEU A 105 5.00 17.78 -0.74
N ASN A 106 5.53 17.49 0.46
CA ASN A 106 5.99 18.47 1.44
C ASN A 106 4.93 19.54 1.72
N SER A 107 3.68 19.12 1.89
CA SER A 107 2.53 20.00 2.08
C SER A 107 1.79 19.68 3.38
N LYS A 108 1.45 20.72 4.14
CA LYS A 108 0.62 20.57 5.35
C LYS A 108 -0.85 20.39 5.03
N ASN A 109 -1.30 20.90 3.89
CA ASN A 109 -2.71 20.91 3.48
C ASN A 109 -2.86 20.53 2.01
N LEU A 110 -3.36 19.32 1.74
CA LEU A 110 -3.54 18.81 0.39
C LEU A 110 -4.62 19.59 -0.39
N ASN A 111 -5.67 20.09 0.27
CA ASN A 111 -6.70 20.87 -0.40
C ASN A 111 -6.14 22.18 -0.97
N GLU A 112 -5.23 22.83 -0.24
CA GLU A 112 -4.55 24.02 -0.70
C GLU A 112 -3.54 23.71 -1.79
N TYR A 113 -2.76 22.64 -1.60
CA TYR A 113 -1.78 22.19 -2.59
C TYR A 113 -2.42 21.92 -3.95
N PHE A 114 -3.55 21.20 -3.96
CA PHE A 114 -4.30 20.90 -5.18
C PHE A 114 -5.28 22.01 -5.58
N ARG A 115 -5.33 23.12 -4.86
CA ARG A 115 -6.22 24.28 -5.12
C ARG A 115 -7.70 23.90 -5.22
N LEU A 116 -8.16 23.01 -4.33
CA LEU A 116 -9.55 22.55 -4.32
C LEU A 116 -10.49 23.64 -3.79
N LYS A 117 -11.62 23.88 -4.51
CA LYS A 117 -12.54 24.97 -4.19
C LYS A 117 -13.21 24.85 -2.83
N ASN A 118 -13.75 23.68 -2.51
CA ASN A 118 -14.58 23.49 -1.30
C ASN A 118 -13.77 23.02 -0.09
N LYS A 119 -12.51 22.61 -0.28
CA LYS A 119 -11.57 22.17 0.79
C LYS A 119 -12.13 21.08 1.71
N THR A 120 -13.05 20.22 1.21
CA THR A 120 -13.58 19.09 1.98
C THR A 120 -12.77 17.82 1.75
N THR A 121 -12.81 16.90 2.71
CA THR A 121 -12.19 15.56 2.56
C THR A 121 -12.81 14.79 1.38
N LYS A 122 -14.12 14.96 1.15
CA LYS A 122 -14.83 14.32 0.03
C LYS A 122 -14.30 14.80 -1.32
N ASP A 123 -14.08 16.10 -1.46
CA ASP A 123 -13.54 16.69 -2.70
C ASP A 123 -12.10 16.24 -2.94
N LEU A 124 -11.29 16.16 -1.87
CA LEU A 124 -9.96 15.64 -1.96
C LEU A 124 -9.95 14.19 -2.44
N LYS A 125 -10.77 13.33 -1.84
CA LYS A 125 -10.86 11.91 -2.25
C LYS A 125 -11.34 11.77 -3.69
N ALA A 126 -12.33 12.54 -4.11
CA ALA A 126 -12.80 12.57 -5.49
C ALA A 126 -11.72 13.05 -6.48
N PHE A 127 -10.91 14.02 -6.08
CA PHE A 127 -9.77 14.49 -6.87
C PHE A 127 -8.69 13.43 -7.00
N LEU A 128 -8.31 12.78 -5.89
CA LEU A 128 -7.28 11.74 -5.85
C LEU A 128 -7.71 10.44 -6.55
N ALA A 129 -9.01 10.18 -6.67
CA ALA A 129 -9.54 9.06 -7.44
C ALA A 129 -9.33 9.20 -8.96
N GLN A 130 -8.82 10.35 -9.46
CA GLN A 130 -8.50 10.57 -10.86
C GLN A 130 -7.00 10.48 -11.10
N SER A 131 -6.54 9.43 -11.79
CA SER A 131 -5.11 9.17 -12.01
C SER A 131 -4.34 10.29 -12.72
N VAL A 132 -5.02 11.08 -13.57
CA VAL A 132 -4.40 12.23 -14.27
C VAL A 132 -3.86 13.28 -13.28
N ASN A 133 -4.47 13.42 -12.12
CA ASN A 133 -4.07 14.41 -11.14
C ASN A 133 -2.68 14.10 -10.52
N TYR A 134 -2.33 12.83 -10.39
CA TYR A 134 -1.00 12.45 -9.91
C TYR A 134 0.09 12.90 -10.87
N LYS A 135 -0.10 12.70 -12.18
CA LYS A 135 0.88 13.08 -13.22
C LYS A 135 1.22 14.58 -13.19
N ASN A 136 0.24 15.42 -12.90
CA ASN A 136 0.41 16.86 -12.90
C ASN A 136 1.03 17.42 -11.60
N HIS A 137 1.02 16.64 -10.52
CA HIS A 137 1.36 17.14 -9.18
C HIS A 137 2.48 16.36 -8.49
N ILE A 138 2.82 15.15 -8.94
CA ILE A 138 3.84 14.30 -8.33
C ILE A 138 5.06 14.25 -9.25
N SER A 139 6.17 14.81 -8.80
CA SER A 139 7.45 14.76 -9.49
C SER A 139 8.23 13.47 -9.16
N SER A 140 9.27 13.18 -9.94
CA SER A 140 10.21 12.09 -9.62
C SER A 140 10.87 12.25 -8.24
N ASP A 141 11.13 13.49 -7.81
CA ASP A 141 11.72 13.74 -6.49
C ASP A 141 10.71 13.48 -5.35
N ASN A 142 9.43 13.76 -5.58
CA ASN A 142 8.38 13.37 -4.65
C ASN A 142 8.33 11.85 -4.47
N ILE A 143 8.46 11.09 -5.56
CA ILE A 143 8.46 9.62 -5.53
C ILE A 143 9.68 9.08 -4.80
N LYS A 144 10.87 9.68 -5.01
CA LYS A 144 12.07 9.33 -4.24
C LYS A 144 11.85 9.51 -2.74
N ARG A 145 11.20 10.61 -2.32
CA ARG A 145 10.84 10.83 -0.91
C ARG A 145 9.92 9.73 -0.38
N TYR A 146 8.93 9.30 -1.16
CA TYR A 146 8.06 8.18 -0.79
C TYR A 146 8.88 6.91 -0.56
N CYS A 147 9.78 6.59 -1.44
CA CYS A 147 10.65 5.42 -1.30
C CYS A 147 11.64 5.52 -0.11
N CYS A 148 12.17 6.72 0.18
CA CYS A 148 13.12 6.94 1.28
C CYS A 148 12.46 6.99 2.67
N ARG A 149 11.15 7.19 2.77
CA ARG A 149 10.47 7.30 4.06
C ARG A 149 10.43 6.01 4.86
N PHE A 150 10.67 4.90 4.22
CA PHE A 150 10.63 3.58 4.83
C PHE A 150 11.57 3.42 6.05
N GLU A 151 12.73 4.08 6.05
CA GLU A 151 13.66 4.01 7.19
C GLU A 151 13.06 4.59 8.49
N MET A 152 12.24 5.63 8.38
CA MET A 152 11.59 6.28 9.53
C MET A 152 10.51 5.41 10.20
N PHE A 153 9.95 4.42 9.47
CA PHE A 153 8.92 3.51 9.97
C PHE A 153 9.46 2.26 10.61
N MET A 154 10.78 2.00 10.47
CA MET A 154 11.38 0.77 11.00
C MET A 154 11.16 0.59 12.50
N ASP A 155 11.02 1.68 13.27
CA ASP A 155 10.79 1.56 14.72
C ASP A 155 9.33 1.18 15.05
N LYS A 156 8.34 1.71 14.33
CA LYS A 156 6.94 1.23 14.42
C LYS A 156 6.83 -0.21 13.89
N LEU A 157 7.49 -0.51 12.77
CA LEU A 157 7.56 -1.86 12.23
C LEU A 157 8.29 -2.85 13.12
N LYS A 158 9.32 -2.45 13.88
CA LYS A 158 9.97 -3.33 14.88
C LYS A 158 8.98 -3.73 15.97
N GLN A 159 8.10 -2.82 16.40
CA GLN A 159 7.04 -3.15 17.35
C GLN A 159 6.02 -4.11 16.73
N CYS A 160 5.60 -3.86 15.48
CA CYS A 160 4.73 -4.77 14.73
C CYS A 160 5.43 -6.10 14.39
N LYS A 161 6.71 -6.08 13.97
CA LYS A 161 7.51 -7.29 13.76
C LYS A 161 7.64 -8.11 15.04
N LYS A 162 7.81 -7.49 16.19
CA LYS A 162 7.87 -8.20 17.47
C LYS A 162 6.53 -8.89 17.74
N ALA A 163 5.41 -8.19 17.62
CA ALA A 163 4.07 -8.76 17.78
C ALA A 163 3.76 -9.85 16.72
N ILE A 164 4.22 -9.65 15.48
CA ILE A 164 4.06 -10.62 14.37
C ILE A 164 5.03 -11.80 14.55
N SER A 165 6.31 -11.57 14.90
CA SER A 165 7.31 -12.64 15.05
C SER A 165 7.10 -13.50 16.30
N GLU A 166 6.48 -12.96 17.34
CA GLU A 166 6.08 -13.75 18.51
C GLU A 166 4.92 -14.71 18.19
N LYS A 167 4.12 -14.41 17.15
CA LYS A 167 2.98 -15.24 16.70
C LYS A 167 3.26 -16.03 15.42
N MET A 168 4.29 -15.69 14.65
CA MET A 168 4.58 -16.30 13.35
C MET A 168 6.09 -16.56 13.16
N VAL A 169 6.42 -17.79 12.83
CA VAL A 169 7.73 -18.13 12.19
C VAL A 169 7.60 -17.76 10.70
N VAL A 170 7.73 -16.47 10.36
CA VAL A 170 7.61 -16.00 8.97
C VAL A 170 8.62 -14.93 8.67
N SER A 171 9.40 -15.16 7.62
CA SER A 171 10.17 -14.11 6.96
C SER A 171 9.21 -13.21 6.16
N VAL A 172 8.76 -12.12 6.77
CA VAL A 172 8.14 -11.02 6.03
C VAL A 172 9.27 -10.09 5.62
N GLU A 173 9.71 -10.19 4.39
CA GLU A 173 10.61 -9.20 3.81
C GLU A 173 9.80 -7.97 3.41
N ILE A 174 10.16 -6.84 3.99
CA ILE A 174 9.59 -5.55 3.61
C ILE A 174 10.58 -4.96 2.61
N CYS A 175 10.21 -5.00 1.33
CA CYS A 175 11.05 -4.48 0.26
C CYS A 175 10.63 -3.09 -0.17
N LEU A 176 11.65 -2.24 -0.27
CA LEU A 176 11.56 -1.05 -1.14
C LEU A 176 11.71 -1.52 -2.59
N ILE A 177 10.82 -1.06 -3.45
CA ILE A 177 11.01 -1.17 -4.89
C ILE A 177 12.01 -0.08 -5.26
N SER A 178 13.30 -0.38 -5.13
CA SER A 178 14.37 0.44 -5.70
C SER A 178 14.91 -0.27 -6.94
N ARG A 179 14.94 0.40 -8.02
CA ARG A 179 15.92 0.19 -9.09
C ARG A 179 17.03 1.19 -8.94
#